data_0762519b362db85d795ff29b9c19fa32
#
_entry.id   0762519b362db85d795ff29b9c19fa32
#
_cell.length_a   1.000
_cell.length_b   1.000
_cell.length_c   1.000
_cell.angle_alpha   90.00
_cell.angle_beta   90.00
_cell.angle_gamma   90.00
#
_symmetry.space_group_name_H-M   'P 1'
#
loop_
_entity.id
_entity.type
_entity.pdbx_description
1 polymer ?
#
loop_
_entity_poly.entity_id
_entity_poly.type
_entity_poly.pdbx_seq_one_letter_code
_entity_poly.pdbx_strand_id
1 'polypeptide(L)'
;MNDPEDEIRRRVAELGQWFHNFDLCGVQTAPSHFLGDYPQVKWQRFAHAIPYDLSGKSVLDVGCNAGFYSIQMKERGAERVVGIDTDEKYLDQARFAAKVNGMEIEFRNLSVYRVAELREHFDLVLFMGVLYHLRHPLLALDLLHEHVVADLFVAQSMLRGSRQTIDVPPDFDFWEEDVFEGKSFPRLYFVEKRFANDPTNWWIPNQACFEAMLRSAGFAILDHPECEVFVCRRARLTGPVDPREELREITR
;
A
#
# COMPACT_ATOMS: atom_id res chain seq x y z
N MET A 1 29.92 19.02 -22.74
CA MET A 1 28.60 18.41 -22.50
C MET A 1 28.78 17.58 -21.25
N ASN A 2 28.01 17.84 -20.20
CA ASN A 2 28.06 17.00 -18.99
C ASN A 2 27.56 15.60 -19.37
N ASP A 3 28.20 14.59 -18.81
CA ASP A 3 27.73 13.20 -18.95
C ASP A 3 26.31 13.10 -18.37
N PRO A 4 25.34 12.50 -19.08
CA PRO A 4 23.98 12.28 -18.56
C PRO A 4 23.97 11.58 -17.18
N GLU A 5 24.89 10.65 -16.94
CA GLU A 5 25.04 9.96 -15.66
C GLU A 5 25.45 10.94 -14.53
N ASP A 6 26.38 11.86 -14.80
CA ASP A 6 26.79 12.87 -13.82
C ASP A 6 25.64 13.82 -13.44
N GLU A 7 24.78 14.16 -14.39
CA GLU A 7 23.60 14.99 -14.12
C GLU A 7 22.58 14.23 -13.25
N ILE A 8 22.31 12.94 -13.56
CA ILE A 8 21.44 12.09 -12.76
C ILE A 8 22.00 11.95 -11.34
N ARG A 9 23.29 11.66 -11.19
CA ARG A 9 23.96 11.53 -9.88
C ARG A 9 23.84 12.80 -9.05
N ARG A 10 24.06 13.96 -9.66
CA ARG A 10 23.89 15.27 -9.01
C ARG A 10 22.46 15.46 -8.54
N ARG A 11 21.47 15.17 -9.41
CA ARG A 11 20.06 15.36 -9.07
C ARG A 11 19.57 14.37 -8.00
N VAL A 12 20.03 13.12 -8.02
CA VAL A 12 19.78 12.15 -6.95
C VAL A 12 20.25 12.67 -5.60
N ALA A 13 21.47 13.26 -5.55
CA ALA A 13 22.03 13.84 -4.33
C ALA A 13 21.23 15.08 -3.86
N GLU A 14 20.83 15.97 -4.76
CA GLU A 14 20.04 17.16 -4.47
C GLU A 14 18.66 16.83 -3.88
N LEU A 15 18.02 15.73 -4.34
CA LEU A 15 16.73 15.24 -3.84
C LEU A 15 16.85 14.60 -2.44
N GLY A 16 18.06 14.50 -1.91
CA GLY A 16 18.35 14.08 -0.55
C GLY A 16 18.26 12.57 -0.35
N GLN A 17 17.87 12.13 0.87
CA GLN A 17 17.83 10.72 1.20
C GLN A 17 16.63 10.04 0.53
N TRP A 18 16.91 8.93 -0.16
CA TRP A 18 15.92 8.07 -0.79
C TRP A 18 15.58 6.86 0.10
N PHE A 19 14.34 6.46 0.09
CA PHE A 19 13.91 5.21 0.72
C PHE A 19 13.84 4.06 -0.29
N HIS A 20 13.36 4.33 -1.51
CA HIS A 20 13.40 3.37 -2.60
C HIS A 20 14.75 3.37 -3.30
N ASN A 21 15.34 2.18 -3.49
CA ASN A 21 16.52 2.03 -4.33
C ASN A 21 16.08 1.80 -5.79
N PHE A 22 16.56 2.66 -6.68
CA PHE A 22 16.40 2.54 -8.13
C PHE A 22 17.77 2.44 -8.78
N ASP A 23 17.83 1.77 -9.91
CA ASP A 23 18.88 1.98 -10.89
C ASP A 23 18.40 2.99 -11.93
N LEU A 24 18.86 4.22 -11.82
CA LEU A 24 18.56 5.30 -12.76
C LEU A 24 19.72 5.45 -13.74
N CYS A 25 19.74 4.67 -14.83
CA CYS A 25 20.82 4.67 -15.82
C CYS A 25 22.23 4.48 -15.21
N GLY A 26 22.39 3.51 -14.32
CA GLY A 26 23.66 3.19 -13.63
C GLY A 26 23.87 3.94 -12.30
N VAL A 27 22.95 4.85 -11.93
CA VAL A 27 23.00 5.56 -10.65
C VAL A 27 22.03 4.96 -9.65
N GLN A 28 22.53 4.34 -8.60
CA GLN A 28 21.72 3.81 -7.50
C GLN A 28 21.29 4.95 -6.57
N THR A 29 20.00 5.00 -6.22
CA THR A 29 19.45 6.07 -5.37
C THR A 29 19.62 5.79 -3.87
N ALA A 30 19.59 4.53 -3.44
CA ALA A 30 19.73 4.10 -2.05
C ALA A 30 20.56 2.80 -1.91
N PRO A 31 21.83 2.76 -2.37
CA PRO A 31 22.63 1.53 -2.42
C PRO A 31 22.93 0.93 -1.04
N SER A 32 22.86 1.74 0.02
CA SER A 32 23.09 1.31 1.41
C SER A 32 21.81 1.11 2.21
N HIS A 33 20.67 0.85 1.54
CA HIS A 33 19.41 0.64 2.22
C HIS A 33 19.48 -0.59 3.15
N PHE A 34 18.98 -0.45 4.39
CA PHE A 34 19.06 -1.51 5.40
C PHE A 34 18.28 -2.80 5.07
N LEU A 35 17.33 -2.73 4.14
CA LEU A 35 16.60 -3.89 3.60
C LEU A 35 17.20 -4.44 2.29
N GLY A 36 18.41 -4.00 1.92
CA GLY A 36 19.04 -4.35 0.66
C GLY A 36 18.46 -3.59 -0.53
N ASP A 37 18.31 -4.24 -1.69
CA ASP A 37 17.72 -3.63 -2.88
C ASP A 37 16.20 -3.51 -2.75
N TYR A 38 15.76 -2.60 -1.89
CA TYR A 38 14.35 -2.36 -1.58
C TYR A 38 13.81 -1.20 -2.42
N PRO A 39 12.62 -1.31 -3.04
CA PRO A 39 11.63 -2.38 -2.89
C PRO A 39 11.72 -3.53 -3.92
N GLN A 40 12.72 -3.56 -4.79
CA GLN A 40 12.89 -4.57 -5.84
C GLN A 40 12.85 -6.01 -5.29
N VAL A 41 13.56 -6.28 -4.18
CA VAL A 41 13.55 -7.60 -3.53
C VAL A 41 12.13 -8.00 -3.07
N LYS A 42 11.34 -7.04 -2.61
CA LYS A 42 9.93 -7.27 -2.23
C LYS A 42 9.08 -7.53 -3.46
N TRP A 43 9.22 -6.70 -4.49
CA TRP A 43 8.51 -6.82 -5.74
C TRP A 43 8.67 -8.19 -6.41
N GLN A 44 9.88 -8.70 -6.51
CA GLN A 44 10.17 -10.01 -7.10
C GLN A 44 9.39 -11.16 -6.46
N ARG A 45 9.01 -11.05 -5.18
CA ARG A 45 8.30 -12.10 -4.44
C ARG A 45 6.81 -12.17 -4.77
N PHE A 46 6.19 -11.06 -5.17
CA PHE A 46 4.75 -11.01 -5.44
C PHE A 46 4.36 -10.48 -6.82
N ALA A 47 5.31 -10.05 -7.63
CA ALA A 47 5.06 -9.50 -8.97
C ALA A 47 4.25 -10.43 -9.87
N HIS A 48 4.39 -11.74 -9.69
CA HIS A 48 3.66 -12.77 -10.44
C HIS A 48 2.15 -12.78 -10.17
N ALA A 49 1.71 -12.25 -9.03
CA ALA A 49 0.31 -12.18 -8.66
C ALA A 49 -0.42 -10.94 -9.23
N ILE A 50 0.32 -10.02 -9.84
CA ILE A 50 -0.23 -8.86 -10.54
C ILE A 50 -0.28 -9.17 -12.04
N PRO A 51 -1.37 -8.82 -12.77
CA PRO A 51 -1.44 -9.05 -14.20
C PRO A 51 -0.20 -8.52 -14.95
N TYR A 52 0.38 -9.34 -15.81
CA TYR A 52 1.58 -8.97 -16.56
C TYR A 52 1.30 -7.87 -17.59
N ASP A 53 0.11 -7.89 -18.20
CA ASP A 53 -0.38 -6.87 -19.13
C ASP A 53 -1.50 -6.06 -18.48
N LEU A 54 -1.24 -4.76 -18.34
CA LEU A 54 -2.18 -3.77 -17.81
C LEU A 54 -2.67 -2.81 -18.89
N SER A 55 -2.58 -3.18 -20.18
CA SER A 55 -3.09 -2.37 -21.28
C SER A 55 -4.56 -2.02 -21.08
N GLY A 56 -4.90 -0.75 -21.27
CA GLY A 56 -6.24 -0.21 -21.04
C GLY A 56 -6.67 -0.11 -19.56
N LYS A 57 -5.75 -0.36 -18.62
CA LYS A 57 -6.03 -0.34 -17.18
C LYS A 57 -5.54 0.94 -16.51
N SER A 58 -6.31 1.39 -15.53
CA SER A 58 -5.95 2.48 -14.62
C SER A 58 -5.43 1.93 -13.28
N VAL A 59 -4.36 2.55 -12.76
CA VAL A 59 -3.72 2.13 -11.51
C VAL A 59 -3.56 3.32 -10.57
N LEU A 60 -3.90 3.13 -9.29
CA LEU A 60 -3.60 4.05 -8.20
C LEU A 60 -2.56 3.42 -7.26
N ASP A 61 -1.47 4.13 -7.00
CA ASP A 61 -0.43 3.76 -6.03
C ASP A 61 -0.54 4.69 -4.81
N VAL A 62 -1.04 4.16 -3.69
CA VAL A 62 -1.33 4.91 -2.47
C VAL A 62 -0.14 4.82 -1.51
N GLY A 63 0.42 5.98 -1.13
CA GLY A 63 1.68 6.06 -0.39
C GLY A 63 2.84 5.65 -1.30
N CYS A 64 2.87 6.22 -2.52
CA CYS A 64 3.77 5.80 -3.58
C CYS A 64 5.25 6.06 -3.30
N ASN A 65 5.58 6.84 -2.26
CA ASN A 65 6.95 7.22 -1.93
C ASN A 65 7.68 7.75 -3.21
N ALA A 66 8.87 7.26 -3.52
CA ALA A 66 9.61 7.63 -4.74
C ALA A 66 9.09 6.96 -6.03
N GLY A 67 7.90 6.35 -6.03
CA GLY A 67 7.19 5.90 -7.23
C GLY A 67 7.62 4.55 -7.81
N PHE A 68 8.27 3.68 -7.03
CA PHE A 68 8.75 2.40 -7.54
C PHE A 68 7.62 1.54 -8.13
N TYR A 69 6.56 1.29 -7.37
CA TYR A 69 5.46 0.48 -7.86
C TYR A 69 4.68 1.17 -8.98
N SER A 70 4.55 2.49 -8.94
CA SER A 70 3.96 3.28 -10.03
C SER A 70 4.70 3.04 -11.36
N ILE A 71 6.05 3.02 -11.34
CA ILE A 71 6.90 2.73 -12.50
C ILE A 71 6.68 1.28 -12.97
N GLN A 72 6.66 0.30 -12.04
CA GLN A 72 6.42 -1.10 -12.38
C GLN A 72 5.06 -1.33 -13.06
N MET A 73 4.03 -0.58 -12.66
CA MET A 73 2.71 -0.66 -13.31
C MET A 73 2.76 -0.05 -14.72
N LYS A 74 3.48 1.05 -14.89
CA LYS A 74 3.66 1.67 -16.22
C LYS A 74 4.46 0.79 -17.17
N GLU A 75 5.49 0.10 -16.68
CA GLU A 75 6.26 -0.91 -17.44
C GLU A 75 5.39 -2.07 -17.93
N ARG A 76 4.34 -2.42 -17.18
CA ARG A 76 3.33 -3.43 -17.57
C ARG A 76 2.26 -2.89 -18.52
N GLY A 77 2.41 -1.68 -19.04
CA GLY A 77 1.54 -1.10 -20.04
C GLY A 77 0.27 -0.44 -19.47
N ALA A 78 0.20 -0.15 -18.18
CA ALA A 78 -0.95 0.58 -17.63
C ALA A 78 -1.18 1.89 -18.40
N GLU A 79 -2.41 2.10 -18.88
CA GLU A 79 -2.78 3.29 -19.64
C GLU A 79 -2.61 4.55 -18.79
N ARG A 80 -3.14 4.50 -17.57
CA ARG A 80 -3.07 5.57 -16.60
C ARG A 80 -2.49 5.08 -15.26
N VAL A 81 -1.51 5.79 -14.73
CA VAL A 81 -0.97 5.55 -13.39
C VAL A 81 -0.99 6.86 -12.61
N VAL A 82 -1.58 6.82 -11.42
CA VAL A 82 -1.58 7.92 -10.45
C VAL A 82 -0.90 7.45 -9.17
N GLY A 83 0.14 8.16 -8.74
CA GLY A 83 0.76 7.97 -7.43
C GLY A 83 0.34 9.08 -6.46
N ILE A 84 -0.04 8.72 -5.24
CA ILE A 84 -0.32 9.70 -4.19
C ILE A 84 0.56 9.47 -2.97
N ASP A 85 1.03 10.56 -2.39
CA ASP A 85 1.77 10.58 -1.12
C ASP A 85 1.52 11.91 -0.41
N THR A 86 1.81 12.00 0.88
CA THR A 86 1.71 13.24 1.66
C THR A 86 3.04 13.99 1.77
N ASP A 87 4.16 13.35 1.43
CA ASP A 87 5.48 13.95 1.46
C ASP A 87 5.90 14.41 0.06
N GLU A 88 5.96 15.73 -0.13
CA GLU A 88 6.35 16.33 -1.42
C GLU A 88 7.79 15.96 -1.82
N LYS A 89 8.67 15.70 -0.86
CA LYS A 89 10.03 15.24 -1.15
C LYS A 89 10.01 13.89 -1.87
N TYR A 90 9.18 12.95 -1.41
CA TYR A 90 9.02 11.66 -2.08
C TYR A 90 8.40 11.82 -3.47
N LEU A 91 7.43 12.71 -3.60
CA LEU A 91 6.81 13.00 -4.90
C LEU A 91 7.78 13.64 -5.89
N ASP A 92 8.69 14.50 -5.44
CA ASP A 92 9.75 15.04 -6.29
C ASP A 92 10.74 13.97 -6.74
N GLN A 93 11.08 13.03 -5.87
CA GLN A 93 11.87 11.85 -6.21
C GLN A 93 11.13 10.98 -7.24
N ALA A 94 9.83 10.73 -7.04
CA ALA A 94 8.99 9.95 -7.95
C ALA A 94 8.90 10.59 -9.34
N ARG A 95 8.65 11.89 -9.42
CA ARG A 95 8.63 12.66 -10.68
C ARG A 95 9.96 12.56 -11.40
N PHE A 96 11.07 12.66 -10.67
CA PHE A 96 12.39 12.54 -11.24
C PHE A 96 12.68 11.12 -11.75
N ALA A 97 12.36 10.09 -10.96
CA ALA A 97 12.55 8.70 -11.36
C ALA A 97 11.71 8.35 -12.61
N ALA A 98 10.43 8.76 -12.66
CA ALA A 98 9.58 8.58 -13.82
C ALA A 98 10.12 9.29 -15.06
N LYS A 99 10.61 10.52 -14.92
CA LYS A 99 11.22 11.31 -16.02
C LYS A 99 12.46 10.62 -16.60
N VAL A 100 13.36 10.09 -15.73
CA VAL A 100 14.57 9.38 -16.17
C VAL A 100 14.20 8.12 -16.95
N ASN A 101 13.14 7.44 -16.54
CA ASN A 101 12.62 6.25 -17.25
C ASN A 101 11.73 6.59 -18.47
N GLY A 102 11.56 7.87 -18.82
CA GLY A 102 10.74 8.29 -19.96
C GLY A 102 9.24 7.98 -19.80
N MET A 103 8.73 7.93 -18.57
CA MET A 103 7.36 7.53 -18.25
C MET A 103 6.50 8.70 -17.85
N GLU A 104 5.29 8.77 -18.40
CA GLU A 104 4.25 9.68 -17.96
C GLU A 104 3.43 9.05 -16.83
N ILE A 105 3.65 9.53 -15.61
CA ILE A 105 2.95 9.13 -14.40
C ILE A 105 2.50 10.41 -13.67
N GLU A 106 1.26 10.43 -13.23
CA GLU A 106 0.72 11.54 -12.46
C GLU A 106 1.04 11.34 -10.96
N PHE A 107 1.68 12.32 -10.32
CA PHE A 107 1.94 12.30 -8.87
C PHE A 107 1.27 13.48 -8.18
N ARG A 108 0.45 13.17 -7.15
CA ARG A 108 -0.32 14.15 -6.38
C ARG A 108 0.02 14.11 -4.90
N ASN A 109 0.16 15.29 -4.30
CA ASN A 109 0.21 15.40 -2.84
C ASN A 109 -1.21 15.24 -2.29
N LEU A 110 -1.51 14.03 -1.82
CA LEU A 110 -2.84 13.68 -1.35
C LEU A 110 -2.75 12.60 -0.27
N SER A 111 -3.43 12.83 0.84
CA SER A 111 -3.60 11.82 1.89
C SER A 111 -4.60 10.75 1.47
N VAL A 112 -4.38 9.50 1.92
CA VAL A 112 -5.35 8.41 1.76
C VAL A 112 -6.72 8.76 2.35
N TYR A 113 -6.77 9.59 3.39
CA TYR A 113 -8.04 10.07 3.97
C TYR A 113 -8.82 11.04 3.08
N ARG A 114 -8.23 11.48 1.99
CA ARG A 114 -8.83 12.41 1.02
C ARG A 114 -8.98 11.80 -0.38
N VAL A 115 -8.86 10.47 -0.51
CA VAL A 115 -8.93 9.78 -1.83
C VAL A 115 -10.23 10.04 -2.57
N ALA A 116 -11.33 10.37 -1.88
CA ALA A 116 -12.59 10.79 -2.50
C ALA A 116 -12.44 12.00 -3.45
N GLU A 117 -11.42 12.85 -3.23
CA GLU A 117 -11.14 14.01 -4.10
C GLU A 117 -10.62 13.61 -5.49
N LEU A 118 -10.15 12.38 -5.67
CA LEU A 118 -9.77 11.85 -6.98
C LEU A 118 -10.98 11.76 -7.92
N ARG A 119 -12.18 11.48 -7.36
CA ARG A 119 -13.45 11.34 -8.10
C ARG A 119 -13.37 10.32 -9.24
N GLU A 120 -12.57 9.29 -9.04
CA GLU A 120 -12.24 8.29 -10.05
C GLU A 120 -12.03 6.94 -9.36
N HIS A 121 -12.48 5.86 -10.02
CA HIS A 121 -12.19 4.49 -9.61
C HIS A 121 -11.11 3.90 -10.51
N PHE A 122 -10.22 3.09 -9.93
CA PHE A 122 -9.09 2.47 -10.62
C PHE A 122 -9.27 0.95 -10.70
N ASP A 123 -8.88 0.36 -11.83
CA ASP A 123 -8.93 -1.09 -12.04
C ASP A 123 -8.04 -1.85 -11.05
N LEU A 124 -6.90 -1.26 -10.68
CA LEU A 124 -5.95 -1.78 -9.70
C LEU A 124 -5.53 -0.68 -8.73
N VAL A 125 -5.61 -0.95 -7.44
CA VAL A 125 -5.08 -0.06 -6.40
C VAL A 125 -4.00 -0.79 -5.60
N LEU A 126 -2.84 -0.16 -5.49
CA LEU A 126 -1.73 -0.62 -4.65
C LEU A 126 -1.73 0.17 -3.34
N PHE A 127 -1.61 -0.55 -2.21
CA PHE A 127 -1.57 0.00 -0.86
C PHE A 127 -0.44 -0.69 -0.09
N MET A 128 0.79 -0.27 -0.42
CA MET A 128 2.01 -0.97 -0.04
C MET A 128 2.75 -0.24 1.06
N GLY A 129 2.80 -0.82 2.27
CA GLY A 129 3.58 -0.26 3.37
C GLY A 129 2.98 0.97 4.04
N VAL A 130 1.67 1.18 3.95
CA VAL A 130 1.00 2.40 4.43
C VAL A 130 0.16 2.17 5.69
N LEU A 131 -0.54 1.04 5.79
CA LEU A 131 -1.56 0.82 6.81
C LEU A 131 -1.07 1.09 8.24
N TYR A 132 0.11 0.61 8.58
CA TYR A 132 0.66 0.72 9.94
C TYR A 132 1.11 2.14 10.31
N HIS A 133 1.28 3.03 9.34
CA HIS A 133 1.53 4.46 9.55
C HIS A 133 0.27 5.28 9.80
N LEU A 134 -0.91 4.69 9.58
CA LEU A 134 -2.17 5.41 9.69
C LEU A 134 -2.73 5.37 11.11
N ARG A 135 -3.17 6.52 11.60
CA ARG A 135 -3.85 6.59 12.91
C ARG A 135 -5.20 5.89 12.90
N HIS A 136 -5.89 5.89 11.76
CA HIS A 136 -7.22 5.32 11.55
C HIS A 136 -7.20 4.33 10.37
N PRO A 137 -6.58 3.13 10.54
CA PRO A 137 -6.35 2.22 9.43
C PRO A 137 -7.62 1.66 8.79
N LEU A 138 -8.67 1.36 9.57
CA LEU A 138 -9.96 0.90 9.03
C LEU A 138 -10.64 1.98 8.20
N LEU A 139 -10.64 3.23 8.66
CA LEU A 139 -11.15 4.36 7.87
C LEU A 139 -10.49 4.46 6.49
N ALA A 140 -9.19 4.25 6.43
CA ALA A 140 -8.49 4.28 5.14
C ALA A 140 -8.94 3.15 4.21
N LEU A 141 -9.12 1.93 4.73
CA LEU A 141 -9.61 0.80 3.94
C LEU A 141 -11.05 1.04 3.44
N ASP A 142 -11.92 1.59 4.28
CA ASP A 142 -13.29 1.93 3.93
C ASP A 142 -13.35 3.00 2.83
N LEU A 143 -12.55 4.07 2.95
CA LEU A 143 -12.44 5.12 1.94
C LEU A 143 -11.89 4.59 0.61
N LEU A 144 -10.87 3.72 0.65
CA LEU A 144 -10.33 3.09 -0.56
C LEU A 144 -11.40 2.23 -1.25
N HIS A 145 -12.12 1.42 -0.49
CA HIS A 145 -13.19 0.59 -1.04
C HIS A 145 -14.32 1.44 -1.64
N GLU A 146 -14.78 2.47 -0.94
CA GLU A 146 -15.93 3.27 -1.37
C GLU A 146 -15.60 4.14 -2.60
N HIS A 147 -14.41 4.76 -2.65
CA HIS A 147 -14.17 5.87 -3.56
C HIS A 147 -13.20 5.57 -4.71
N VAL A 148 -12.30 4.56 -4.58
CA VAL A 148 -11.23 4.42 -5.59
C VAL A 148 -10.98 3.01 -6.12
N VAL A 149 -11.32 1.93 -5.40
CA VAL A 149 -11.12 0.57 -5.90
C VAL A 149 -12.29 0.15 -6.79
N ALA A 150 -12.04 -0.13 -8.08
CA ALA A 150 -13.04 -0.71 -8.99
C ALA A 150 -13.04 -2.24 -8.94
N ASP A 151 -11.87 -2.88 -8.97
CA ASP A 151 -11.74 -4.35 -9.03
C ASP A 151 -10.63 -4.85 -8.10
N LEU A 152 -9.36 -4.78 -8.50
CA LEU A 152 -8.24 -5.36 -7.78
C LEU A 152 -7.65 -4.39 -6.74
N PHE A 153 -7.32 -4.95 -5.58
CA PHE A 153 -6.67 -4.25 -4.48
C PHE A 153 -5.50 -5.09 -3.96
N VAL A 154 -4.29 -4.55 -4.04
CA VAL A 154 -3.09 -5.20 -3.49
C VAL A 154 -2.66 -4.45 -2.26
N ALA A 155 -2.74 -5.11 -1.11
CA ALA A 155 -2.44 -4.52 0.18
C ALA A 155 -1.24 -5.21 0.84
N GLN A 156 -0.35 -4.41 1.42
CA GLN A 156 0.75 -4.89 2.23
C GLN A 156 0.80 -4.16 3.56
N SER A 157 0.96 -4.92 4.63
CA SER A 157 1.24 -4.38 5.95
C SER A 157 2.36 -5.17 6.62
N MET A 158 3.16 -4.49 7.43
CA MET A 158 4.05 -5.16 8.37
C MET A 158 3.22 -6.02 9.31
N LEU A 159 3.50 -7.31 9.38
CA LEU A 159 2.81 -8.26 10.24
C LEU A 159 3.73 -8.74 11.36
N ARG A 160 3.22 -8.83 12.58
CA ARG A 160 3.93 -9.41 13.73
C ARG A 160 3.04 -10.38 14.49
N GLY A 161 3.65 -11.21 15.32
CA GLY A 161 2.95 -12.24 16.08
C GLY A 161 2.61 -13.48 15.25
N SER A 162 1.46 -14.08 15.52
CA SER A 162 1.07 -15.34 14.89
C SER A 162 0.69 -15.18 13.42
N ARG A 163 1.04 -16.20 12.63
CA ARG A 163 0.61 -16.35 11.23
C ARG A 163 -0.58 -17.34 11.10
N GLN A 164 -1.07 -17.87 12.21
CA GLN A 164 -2.22 -18.75 12.20
C GLN A 164 -3.50 -17.98 11.98
N THR A 165 -4.35 -18.51 11.12
CA THR A 165 -5.70 -18.02 10.86
C THR A 165 -6.69 -19.15 11.10
N ILE A 166 -7.94 -18.80 11.40
CA ILE A 166 -9.06 -19.73 11.54
C ILE A 166 -10.24 -19.21 10.72
N ASP A 167 -11.16 -20.11 10.41
CA ASP A 167 -12.48 -19.68 9.98
C ASP A 167 -13.16 -18.96 11.14
N VAL A 168 -13.51 -17.70 10.90
CA VAL A 168 -14.10 -16.84 11.92
C VAL A 168 -15.54 -17.29 12.15
N PRO A 169 -15.94 -17.67 13.38
CA PRO A 169 -17.33 -17.99 13.68
C PRO A 169 -18.20 -16.74 13.51
N PRO A 170 -19.51 -16.90 13.25
CA PRO A 170 -20.42 -15.77 13.05
C PRO A 170 -20.60 -14.93 14.32
N ASP A 171 -20.34 -15.51 15.48
CA ASP A 171 -20.43 -14.87 16.78
C ASP A 171 -19.50 -15.55 17.79
N PHE A 172 -19.10 -14.83 18.83
CA PHE A 172 -18.37 -15.34 19.98
C PHE A 172 -19.26 -15.21 21.23
N ASP A 173 -19.30 -16.25 22.07
CA ASP A 173 -20.02 -16.18 23.33
C ASP A 173 -19.37 -15.16 24.25
N PHE A 174 -20.17 -14.34 24.91
CA PHE A 174 -19.69 -13.30 25.82
C PHE A 174 -18.78 -13.84 26.95
N TRP A 175 -18.99 -15.10 27.36
CA TRP A 175 -18.26 -15.74 28.44
C TRP A 175 -17.04 -16.55 27.99
N GLU A 176 -16.79 -16.66 26.67
CA GLU A 176 -15.61 -17.32 26.11
C GLU A 176 -14.38 -16.40 26.09
N GLU A 177 -13.87 -16.04 27.28
CA GLU A 177 -12.71 -15.14 27.41
C GLU A 177 -11.43 -15.74 26.83
N ASP A 178 -11.26 -17.07 26.90
CA ASP A 178 -10.07 -17.78 26.41
C ASP A 178 -9.84 -17.63 24.90
N VAL A 179 -10.88 -17.29 24.14
CA VAL A 179 -10.77 -17.07 22.69
C VAL A 179 -9.74 -15.97 22.36
N PHE A 180 -9.64 -14.95 23.21
CA PHE A 180 -8.69 -13.85 23.05
C PHE A 180 -7.23 -14.26 23.23
N GLU A 181 -6.96 -15.38 23.89
CA GLU A 181 -5.62 -15.94 24.09
C GLU A 181 -5.18 -16.82 22.91
N GLY A 182 -6.10 -17.21 22.04
CA GLY A 182 -5.85 -18.03 20.87
C GLY A 182 -4.83 -17.39 19.92
N LYS A 183 -3.88 -18.19 19.40
CA LYS A 183 -2.85 -17.68 18.45
C LYS A 183 -3.44 -17.24 17.12
N SER A 184 -4.58 -17.78 16.74
CA SER A 184 -5.32 -17.45 15.51
C SER A 184 -6.31 -16.30 15.68
N PHE A 185 -6.48 -15.77 16.91
CA PHE A 185 -7.35 -14.63 17.14
C PHE A 185 -6.78 -13.35 16.52
N PRO A 186 -7.59 -12.50 15.85
CA PRO A 186 -7.16 -11.23 15.29
C PRO A 186 -6.60 -10.27 16.34
N ARG A 187 -5.34 -9.88 16.23
CA ARG A 187 -4.69 -8.96 17.17
C ARG A 187 -4.07 -7.79 16.44
N LEU A 188 -4.41 -6.58 16.87
CA LEU A 188 -3.83 -5.33 16.41
C LEU A 188 -2.99 -4.73 17.54
N TYR A 189 -1.65 -4.81 17.38
CA TYR A 189 -0.73 -4.30 18.39
C TYR A 189 -0.58 -2.79 18.26
N PHE A 190 -0.93 -2.06 19.31
CA PHE A 190 -0.73 -0.62 19.37
C PHE A 190 0.69 -0.27 19.79
N VAL A 191 1.34 0.61 19.03
CA VAL A 191 2.68 1.13 19.31
C VAL A 191 2.55 2.57 19.84
N GLU A 192 2.74 2.76 21.13
CA GLU A 192 2.54 4.07 21.77
C GLU A 192 3.58 5.12 21.32
N LYS A 193 4.84 4.71 21.14
CA LYS A 193 5.94 5.67 20.89
C LYS A 193 6.60 5.49 19.54
N ARG A 194 7.37 4.42 19.34
CA ARG A 194 8.04 4.13 18.06
C ARG A 194 8.33 2.64 17.90
N PHE A 195 8.35 2.20 16.67
CA PHE A 195 8.84 0.89 16.27
C PHE A 195 9.81 1.04 15.10
N ALA A 196 10.91 0.31 15.10
CA ALA A 196 11.94 0.38 14.06
C ALA A 196 12.46 1.82 13.80
N ASN A 197 12.64 2.61 14.86
CA ASN A 197 13.02 4.04 14.84
C ASN A 197 12.02 4.99 14.16
N ASP A 198 10.85 4.52 13.80
CA ASP A 198 9.79 5.32 13.20
C ASP A 198 8.66 5.59 14.20
N PRO A 199 8.38 6.86 14.53
CA PRO A 199 7.29 7.24 15.44
C PRO A 199 5.90 7.18 14.79
N THR A 200 5.82 6.95 13.47
CA THR A 200 4.55 6.85 12.74
C THR A 200 4.04 5.42 12.59
N ASN A 201 4.77 4.43 13.09
CA ASN A 201 4.32 3.04 13.17
C ASN A 201 3.32 2.88 14.34
N TRP A 202 2.04 3.13 14.09
CA TRP A 202 0.99 3.12 15.13
C TRP A 202 0.43 1.74 15.43
N TRP A 203 0.23 0.91 14.40
CA TRP A 203 -0.50 -0.34 14.49
C TRP A 203 0.22 -1.45 13.74
N ILE A 204 0.42 -2.58 14.38
CA ILE A 204 1.00 -3.75 13.73
C ILE A 204 0.04 -4.92 13.89
N PRO A 205 -0.66 -5.37 12.85
CA PRO A 205 -1.55 -6.53 12.93
C PRO A 205 -0.77 -7.85 12.94
N ASN A 206 -1.38 -8.90 13.52
CA ASN A 206 -1.05 -10.26 13.12
C ASN A 206 -1.77 -10.61 11.80
N GLN A 207 -1.46 -11.76 11.20
CA GLN A 207 -2.05 -12.13 9.93
C GLN A 207 -3.58 -12.21 10.01
N ALA A 208 -4.13 -12.88 11.01
CA ALA A 208 -5.57 -13.00 11.21
C ALA A 208 -6.27 -11.64 11.30
N CYS A 209 -5.63 -10.66 11.97
CA CYS A 209 -6.18 -9.31 12.07
C CYS A 209 -6.16 -8.59 10.72
N PHE A 210 -5.06 -8.65 9.98
CA PHE A 210 -4.99 -7.97 8.69
C PHE A 210 -6.01 -8.54 7.70
N GLU A 211 -6.14 -9.88 7.64
CA GLU A 211 -7.18 -10.53 6.84
C GLU A 211 -8.60 -10.10 7.28
N ALA A 212 -8.85 -10.04 8.59
CA ALA A 212 -10.14 -9.59 9.13
C ALA A 212 -10.44 -8.13 8.76
N MET A 213 -9.44 -7.23 8.85
CA MET A 213 -9.56 -5.83 8.43
C MET A 213 -9.92 -5.71 6.94
N LEU A 214 -9.25 -6.48 6.07
CA LEU A 214 -9.54 -6.49 4.64
C LEU A 214 -10.97 -6.98 4.36
N ARG A 215 -11.39 -8.10 4.99
CA ARG A 215 -12.75 -8.63 4.82
C ARG A 215 -13.81 -7.67 5.35
N SER A 216 -13.59 -7.06 6.51
CA SER A 216 -14.55 -6.11 7.11
C SER A 216 -14.73 -4.85 6.28
N ALA A 217 -13.68 -4.42 5.57
CA ALA A 217 -13.74 -3.29 4.65
C ALA A 217 -14.33 -3.65 3.26
N GLY A 218 -14.77 -4.90 3.04
CA GLY A 218 -15.41 -5.33 1.79
C GLY A 218 -14.44 -5.85 0.73
N PHE A 219 -13.27 -6.35 1.12
CA PHE A 219 -12.32 -6.97 0.21
C PHE A 219 -12.31 -8.49 0.35
N ALA A 220 -12.58 -9.21 -0.74
CA ALA A 220 -12.39 -10.65 -0.82
C ALA A 220 -10.91 -10.95 -1.10
N ILE A 221 -10.26 -11.70 -0.22
CA ILE A 221 -8.86 -12.12 -0.41
C ILE A 221 -8.84 -13.22 -1.48
N LEU A 222 -8.08 -13.01 -2.55
CA LEU A 222 -7.91 -13.95 -3.65
C LEU A 222 -6.62 -14.76 -3.53
N ASP A 223 -5.54 -14.11 -3.10
CA ASP A 223 -4.21 -14.70 -3.03
C ASP A 223 -3.36 -14.04 -1.92
N HIS A 224 -2.37 -14.78 -1.43
CA HIS A 224 -1.39 -14.34 -0.44
C HIS A 224 0.01 -14.73 -0.94
N PRO A 225 0.52 -14.03 -1.97
CA PRO A 225 1.73 -14.42 -2.69
C PRO A 225 3.03 -14.23 -1.91
N GLU A 226 3.00 -13.40 -0.87
CA GLU A 226 4.14 -13.11 -0.01
C GLU A 226 3.64 -12.86 1.42
N CYS A 227 4.47 -13.16 2.41
CA CYS A 227 4.08 -13.24 3.83
C CYS A 227 3.41 -11.98 4.42
N GLU A 228 3.45 -10.86 3.74
CA GLU A 228 2.84 -9.57 4.13
C GLU A 228 1.96 -8.96 3.03
N VAL A 229 1.86 -9.61 1.84
CA VAL A 229 1.15 -9.08 0.67
C VAL A 229 -0.10 -9.91 0.39
N PHE A 230 -1.21 -9.23 0.22
CA PHE A 230 -2.52 -9.82 -0.09
C PHE A 230 -3.07 -9.22 -1.38
N VAL A 231 -3.51 -10.09 -2.28
CA VAL A 231 -4.23 -9.70 -3.49
C VAL A 231 -5.72 -9.90 -3.22
N CYS A 232 -6.47 -8.84 -3.36
CA CYS A 232 -7.89 -8.81 -3.03
C CYS A 232 -8.71 -8.31 -4.22
N ARG A 233 -10.00 -8.59 -4.19
CA ARG A 233 -11.00 -8.01 -5.08
C ARG A 233 -12.03 -7.25 -4.28
N ARG A 234 -12.48 -6.13 -4.83
CA ARG A 234 -13.63 -5.42 -4.28
C ARG A 234 -14.84 -6.35 -4.26
N ALA A 235 -15.47 -6.49 -3.11
CA ALA A 235 -16.67 -7.31 -2.91
C ALA A 235 -17.76 -6.50 -2.21
N ARG A 236 -18.98 -7.03 -2.19
CA ARG A 236 -20.04 -6.47 -1.36
C ARG A 236 -19.79 -6.84 0.09
N LEU A 237 -20.04 -5.88 0.98
CA LEU A 237 -20.18 -6.20 2.40
C LEU A 237 -21.41 -7.08 2.59
N THR A 238 -21.21 -8.20 3.29
CA THR A 238 -22.27 -9.20 3.56
C THR A 238 -22.70 -9.21 5.03
N GLY A 239 -22.12 -8.32 5.85
CA GLY A 239 -22.45 -8.20 7.27
C GLY A 239 -23.81 -7.54 7.54
N PRO A 240 -24.37 -7.73 8.74
CA PRO A 240 -25.65 -7.14 9.14
C PRO A 240 -25.59 -5.61 9.29
N VAL A 241 -24.40 -5.04 9.40
CA VAL A 241 -24.16 -3.60 9.53
C VAL A 241 -23.14 -3.19 8.47
N ASP A 242 -23.44 -2.14 7.71
CA ASP A 242 -22.44 -1.49 6.84
C ASP A 242 -21.73 -0.41 7.67
N PRO A 243 -20.46 -0.62 8.07
CA PRO A 243 -19.73 0.34 8.91
C PRO A 243 -19.49 1.69 8.20
N ARG A 244 -19.78 1.77 6.89
CA ARG A 244 -19.59 2.98 6.08
C ARG A 244 -20.84 3.87 6.02
N GLU A 245 -21.98 3.47 6.60
CA GLU A 245 -23.16 4.35 6.67
C GLU A 245 -22.81 5.66 7.39
N GLU A 246 -22.18 5.57 8.56
CA GLU A 246 -21.72 6.75 9.31
C GLU A 246 -20.68 7.56 8.51
N LEU A 247 -19.79 6.88 7.80
CA LEU A 247 -18.77 7.52 6.96
C LEU A 247 -19.41 8.38 5.85
N ARG A 248 -20.43 7.87 5.17
CA ARG A 248 -21.16 8.59 4.11
C ARG A 248 -21.86 9.84 4.62
N GLU A 249 -22.22 9.89 5.88
CA GLU A 249 -22.80 11.09 6.50
C GLU A 249 -21.75 12.17 6.77
N ILE A 250 -20.51 11.76 7.10
CA ILE A 250 -19.40 12.67 7.43
C ILE A 250 -18.72 13.21 6.17
N THR A 251 -18.71 12.45 5.06
CA THR A 251 -18.00 12.78 3.83
C THR A 251 -18.87 13.48 2.77
N ARG A 252 -20.14 13.75 3.06
CA ARG A 252 -21.06 14.57 2.26
C ARG A 252 -20.82 16.07 2.48
#